data_066d7f7a9fcda716e0129ff6dd2cac27
#
_entry.id   066d7f7a9fcda716e0129ff6dd2cac27
#
_cell.length_a   1.000
_cell.length_b   1.000
_cell.length_c   1.000
_cell.angle_alpha   90.00
_cell.angle_beta   90.00
_cell.angle_gamma   90.00
#
_symmetry.space_group_name_H-M   'P 1'
#
loop_
_entity.id
_entity.type
_entity.pdbx_description
1 polymer ?
#
loop_
_entity_poly.entity_id
_entity_poly.type
_entity_poly.pdbx_seq_one_letter_code
_entity_poly.pdbx_strand_id
1 'polypeptide(L)'
;AEERVIIDVLGDPAQHEPAADADSETDERHQFSLIYPITAQLDVVPGDTGGQDLILESENLAGQFAPGGRLDQLVETYLTHDLHGAGCMAVDPALLDVADRMAAGYTVNPSRPSIAQRPKRLRDSWSRGSDDDKGEPGDAKNDAERWLERLRELDCFIAMPWANANASA
;
A
#
# COMPACT_ATOMS: atom_id res chain seq x y z
N ALA A 1 1.56 6.50 -23.52
CA ALA A 1 0.37 6.63 -22.67
C ALA A 1 0.53 7.95 -21.94
N GLU A 2 -0.32 8.94 -22.25
CA GLU A 2 -0.34 10.22 -21.56
C GLU A 2 -1.13 10.04 -20.27
N GLU A 3 -0.44 10.13 -19.16
CA GLU A 3 -1.03 10.15 -17.83
C GLU A 3 -1.65 11.53 -17.61
N ARG A 4 -2.98 11.61 -17.68
CA ARG A 4 -3.69 12.86 -17.36
C ARG A 4 -3.95 12.90 -15.88
N VAL A 5 -3.22 13.73 -15.18
CA VAL A 5 -3.53 14.12 -13.80
C VAL A 5 -4.61 15.20 -13.86
N ILE A 6 -5.80 14.90 -13.39
CA ILE A 6 -6.87 15.91 -13.22
C ILE A 6 -6.70 16.47 -11.81
N ILE A 7 -6.43 17.75 -11.71
CA ILE A 7 -6.24 18.45 -10.45
C ILE A 7 -7.37 19.48 -10.28
N ASP A 8 -8.26 19.31 -9.33
CA ASP A 8 -9.39 20.18 -8.99
C ASP A 8 -9.24 20.77 -7.57
N VAL A 9 -9.14 22.05 -7.35
CA VAL A 9 -9.01 22.69 -6.03
C VAL A 9 -10.31 23.33 -5.57
N LEU A 10 -11.00 22.72 -4.62
CA LEU A 10 -12.20 23.28 -3.97
C LEU A 10 -11.79 24.24 -2.84
N GLY A 11 -11.81 25.54 -3.12
CA GLY A 11 -11.77 26.57 -2.06
C GLY A 11 -13.18 26.83 -1.51
N ASP A 12 -13.29 27.03 -0.21
CA ASP A 12 -14.56 27.32 0.49
C ASP A 12 -15.16 28.64 -0.05
N PRO A 13 -16.41 28.64 -0.58
CA PRO A 13 -17.06 29.84 -1.12
C PRO A 13 -17.62 30.79 -0.05
N ALA A 14 -17.46 30.51 1.24
CA ALA A 14 -18.23 31.18 2.29
C ALA A 14 -17.61 32.45 2.90
N GLN A 15 -16.44 32.95 2.42
CA GLN A 15 -15.80 34.12 3.03
C GLN A 15 -15.30 35.16 2.02
N HIS A 16 -16.16 35.61 1.09
CA HIS A 16 -15.89 36.90 0.39
C HIS A 16 -17.18 37.69 0.27
N GLU A 17 -17.32 38.72 1.13
CA GLU A 17 -18.24 39.84 0.87
C GLU A 17 -17.69 40.62 -0.35
N PRO A 18 -18.55 40.93 -1.34
CA PRO A 18 -18.10 41.70 -2.49
C PRO A 18 -17.87 43.14 -2.08
N ALA A 19 -16.61 43.57 -2.06
CA ALA A 19 -16.30 45.02 -2.14
C ALA A 19 -16.66 45.47 -3.55
N ALA A 20 -17.58 46.42 -3.64
CA ALA A 20 -17.96 47.08 -4.88
C ALA A 20 -16.78 47.87 -5.45
N ASP A 21 -16.69 47.88 -6.79
CA ASP A 21 -15.85 48.70 -7.65
C ASP A 21 -14.37 48.36 -7.75
N ALA A 22 -14.04 47.49 -8.70
CA ALA A 22 -12.89 47.61 -9.59
C ALA A 22 -12.99 46.58 -10.72
N ASP A 23 -12.63 46.98 -11.92
CA ASP A 23 -12.57 46.29 -13.19
C ASP A 23 -12.56 44.75 -13.10
N SER A 24 -13.58 44.11 -13.69
CA SER A 24 -13.78 42.68 -13.73
C SER A 24 -12.73 41.98 -14.63
N GLU A 25 -11.49 41.90 -14.14
CA GLU A 25 -10.71 40.69 -14.44
C GLU A 25 -11.40 39.56 -13.66
N THR A 26 -12.13 38.71 -14.37
CA THR A 26 -12.65 37.48 -13.84
C THR A 26 -11.48 36.67 -13.33
N ASP A 27 -11.24 36.79 -12.02
CA ASP A 27 -10.32 35.90 -11.30
C ASP A 27 -10.90 34.47 -11.40
N GLU A 28 -10.60 33.77 -12.49
CA GLU A 28 -10.96 32.41 -12.70
C GLU A 28 -10.21 31.56 -11.67
N ARG A 29 -10.84 31.38 -10.51
CA ARG A 29 -10.30 30.49 -9.48
C ARG A 29 -10.42 29.07 -9.98
N HIS A 30 -9.30 28.49 -10.32
CA HIS A 30 -9.21 27.09 -10.65
C HIS A 30 -9.33 26.26 -9.36
N GLN A 31 -10.25 25.30 -9.34
CA GLN A 31 -10.38 24.31 -8.28
C GLN A 31 -9.60 23.05 -8.68
N PHE A 32 -8.83 22.47 -7.77
CA PHE A 32 -8.22 21.16 -8.04
C PHE A 32 -8.25 20.23 -6.85
N SER A 33 -8.43 18.93 -7.10
CA SER A 33 -8.32 17.88 -6.08
C SER A 33 -7.09 17.05 -6.35
N LEU A 34 -6.37 16.70 -5.31
CA LEU A 34 -5.17 15.89 -5.39
C LEU A 34 -5.46 14.46 -4.96
N ILE A 35 -5.21 13.49 -5.85
CA ILE A 35 -5.32 12.08 -5.54
C ILE A 35 -3.93 11.48 -5.43
N TYR A 36 -3.61 10.93 -4.24
CA TYR A 36 -2.35 10.25 -3.96
C TYR A 36 -2.51 8.74 -4.14
N PRO A 37 -1.93 8.13 -5.18
CA PRO A 37 -1.99 6.68 -5.33
C PRO A 37 -1.01 6.00 -4.37
N ILE A 38 -1.51 5.07 -3.57
CA ILE A 38 -0.74 4.20 -2.68
C ILE A 38 -0.73 2.80 -3.27
N THR A 39 0.32 2.49 -3.99
CA THR A 39 0.55 1.20 -4.63
C THR A 39 1.95 0.70 -4.35
N ALA A 40 2.16 -0.60 -4.38
CA ALA A 40 3.49 -1.22 -4.30
C ALA A 40 3.53 -2.48 -5.16
N GLN A 41 4.74 -2.89 -5.53
CA GLN A 41 4.94 -4.23 -6.03
C GLN A 41 4.81 -5.20 -4.86
N LEU A 42 3.91 -6.17 -5.01
CA LEU A 42 3.66 -7.20 -4.01
C LEU A 42 4.49 -8.44 -4.36
N ASP A 43 5.57 -8.66 -3.62
CA ASP A 43 6.48 -9.79 -3.82
C ASP A 43 5.93 -11.07 -3.16
N VAL A 44 4.63 -11.35 -3.34
CA VAL A 44 3.98 -12.55 -2.80
C VAL A 44 4.36 -13.75 -3.65
N VAL A 45 4.84 -14.81 -3.00
CA VAL A 45 5.21 -16.05 -3.69
C VAL A 45 3.98 -16.68 -4.37
N PRO A 46 4.04 -17.01 -5.67
CA PRO A 46 2.91 -17.58 -6.40
C PRO A 46 2.30 -18.84 -5.75
N GLY A 47 1.01 -19.05 -5.98
CA GLY A 47 0.27 -20.18 -5.42
C GLY A 47 -0.40 -19.87 -4.08
N ASP A 48 -0.46 -18.63 -3.66
CA ASP A 48 -1.29 -18.19 -2.54
C ASP A 48 -2.78 -18.25 -2.95
N THR A 49 -3.57 -18.97 -2.18
CA THR A 49 -5.03 -19.14 -2.40
C THR A 49 -5.87 -18.38 -1.37
N GLY A 50 -5.23 -17.52 -0.55
CA GLY A 50 -5.84 -16.86 0.61
C GLY A 50 -5.96 -17.80 1.82
N GLY A 51 -5.88 -17.23 3.01
CA GLY A 51 -5.99 -17.99 4.26
C GLY A 51 -4.80 -18.89 4.60
N GLN A 52 -3.73 -18.83 3.84
CA GLN A 52 -2.44 -19.47 4.13
C GLN A 52 -1.49 -18.44 4.75
N ASP A 53 -0.43 -18.94 5.40
CA ASP A 53 0.64 -18.07 5.88
C ASP A 53 1.26 -17.29 4.71
N LEU A 54 1.44 -16.00 4.90
CA LEU A 54 2.04 -15.13 3.89
C LEU A 54 3.50 -15.49 3.68
N ILE A 55 3.88 -15.69 2.43
CA ILE A 55 5.27 -15.88 2.02
C ILE A 55 5.62 -14.81 1.01
N LEU A 56 6.63 -14.01 1.30
CA LEU A 56 7.19 -13.01 0.41
C LEU A 56 8.48 -13.52 -0.21
N GLU A 57 8.76 -13.15 -1.46
CA GLU A 57 10.01 -13.49 -2.14
C GLU A 57 11.21 -12.74 -1.56
N SER A 58 10.96 -11.55 -0.97
CA SER A 58 11.99 -10.66 -0.44
C SER A 58 11.46 -9.71 0.63
N GLU A 59 12.36 -8.99 1.31
CA GLU A 59 12.06 -7.92 2.26
C GLU A 59 11.88 -6.54 1.60
N ASN A 60 11.76 -6.45 0.28
CA ASN A 60 11.66 -5.16 -0.41
C ASN A 60 10.41 -4.38 0.00
N LEU A 61 9.28 -5.06 0.15
CA LEU A 61 8.03 -4.44 0.61
C LEU A 61 8.14 -4.00 2.07
N ALA A 62 8.77 -4.80 2.92
CA ALA A 62 9.02 -4.49 4.32
C ALA A 62 9.77 -3.16 4.49
N GLY A 63 10.82 -2.96 3.69
CA GLY A 63 11.57 -1.70 3.67
C GLY A 63 10.74 -0.47 3.29
N GLN A 64 9.61 -0.65 2.58
CA GLN A 64 8.71 0.46 2.24
C GLN A 64 7.79 0.86 3.39
N PHE A 65 7.45 -0.07 4.30
CA PHE A 65 6.67 0.20 5.52
C PHE A 65 7.53 0.73 6.67
N ALA A 66 8.84 0.47 6.63
CA ALA A 66 9.77 0.94 7.66
C ALA A 66 9.74 2.48 7.80
N PRO A 67 10.10 3.04 8.98
CA PRO A 67 10.20 4.48 9.17
C PRO A 67 11.08 5.15 8.10
N GLY A 68 10.51 6.11 7.38
CA GLY A 68 11.20 6.76 6.26
C GLY A 68 11.19 5.96 4.95
N GLY A 69 10.55 4.80 4.90
CA GLY A 69 10.29 4.05 3.68
C GLY A 69 9.26 4.76 2.79
N ARG A 70 9.18 4.39 1.52
CA ARG A 70 8.32 5.10 0.55
C ARG A 70 6.84 5.15 0.97
N LEU A 71 6.27 4.03 1.41
CA LEU A 71 4.86 3.96 1.83
C LEU A 71 4.63 4.74 3.13
N ASP A 72 5.58 4.67 4.08
CA ASP A 72 5.54 5.45 5.31
C ASP A 72 5.59 6.96 5.01
N GLN A 73 6.50 7.40 4.14
CA GLN A 73 6.62 8.81 3.75
C GLN A 73 5.39 9.35 3.01
N LEU A 74 4.73 8.54 2.18
CA LEU A 74 3.52 8.96 1.47
C LEU A 74 2.38 9.24 2.47
N VAL A 75 2.17 8.36 3.45
CA VAL A 75 1.16 8.56 4.50
C VAL A 75 1.55 9.74 5.39
N GLU A 76 2.84 9.84 5.79
CA GLU A 76 3.36 10.97 6.57
C GLU A 76 3.12 12.30 5.88
N THR A 77 3.44 12.38 4.58
CA THR A 77 3.26 13.59 3.79
C THR A 77 1.79 14.02 3.77
N TYR A 78 0.87 13.07 3.57
CA TYR A 78 -0.57 13.36 3.56
C TYR A 78 -1.05 13.87 4.93
N LEU A 79 -0.69 13.19 6.01
CA LEU A 79 -1.12 13.55 7.37
C LEU A 79 -0.51 14.86 7.87
N THR A 80 0.70 15.21 7.40
CA THR A 80 1.40 16.44 7.82
C THR A 80 0.90 17.67 7.06
N HIS A 81 0.47 17.52 5.80
CA HIS A 81 0.01 18.61 4.98
C HIS A 81 -1.52 18.68 5.01
N ASP A 82 -2.03 19.73 5.66
CA ASP A 82 -3.46 20.01 5.64
C ASP A 82 -3.87 20.51 4.24
N LEU A 83 -4.51 19.63 3.48
CA LEU A 83 -5.02 19.94 2.14
C LEU A 83 -6.45 20.47 2.17
N HIS A 84 -6.98 20.78 3.36
CA HIS A 84 -8.35 21.34 3.54
C HIS A 84 -9.44 20.55 2.79
N GLY A 85 -9.32 19.21 2.77
CA GLY A 85 -10.23 18.33 2.05
C GLY A 85 -10.02 18.28 0.53
N ALA A 86 -8.99 18.93 -0.01
CA ALA A 86 -8.65 18.88 -1.42
C ALA A 86 -7.79 17.66 -1.81
N GLY A 87 -7.42 16.83 -0.83
CA GLY A 87 -6.61 15.63 -1.05
C GLY A 87 -7.34 14.36 -0.67
N CYS A 88 -7.15 13.29 -1.46
CA CYS A 88 -7.60 11.93 -1.12
C CYS A 88 -6.49 10.91 -1.39
N MET A 89 -6.40 9.90 -0.55
CA MET A 89 -5.53 8.75 -0.80
C MET A 89 -6.28 7.64 -1.54
N ALA A 90 -5.76 7.25 -2.71
CA ALA A 90 -6.25 6.10 -3.47
C ALA A 90 -5.35 4.90 -3.16
N VAL A 91 -5.87 3.90 -2.47
CA VAL A 91 -5.08 2.77 -1.96
C VAL A 91 -5.46 1.48 -2.66
N ASP A 92 -4.46 0.69 -3.03
CA ASP A 92 -4.65 -0.65 -3.59
C ASP A 92 -5.10 -1.62 -2.48
N PRO A 93 -6.29 -2.24 -2.59
CA PRO A 93 -6.76 -3.21 -1.61
C PRO A 93 -5.85 -4.44 -1.46
N ALA A 94 -5.15 -4.84 -2.51
CA ALA A 94 -4.20 -5.95 -2.43
C ALA A 94 -3.00 -5.62 -1.54
N LEU A 95 -2.55 -4.34 -1.56
CA LEU A 95 -1.52 -3.87 -0.65
C LEU A 95 -1.99 -3.90 0.81
N LEU A 96 -3.26 -3.55 1.06
CA LEU A 96 -3.85 -3.61 2.41
C LEU A 96 -3.92 -5.05 2.93
N ASP A 97 -4.35 -6.01 2.08
CA ASP A 97 -4.40 -7.43 2.44
C ASP A 97 -3.01 -7.94 2.81
N VAL A 98 -2.01 -7.63 1.99
CA VAL A 98 -0.63 -8.05 2.26
C VAL A 98 -0.10 -7.39 3.53
N ALA A 99 -0.35 -6.10 3.76
CA ALA A 99 0.08 -5.40 4.96
C ALA A 99 -0.57 -5.98 6.24
N ASP A 100 -1.87 -6.31 6.20
CA ASP A 100 -2.58 -6.93 7.33
C ASP A 100 -2.01 -8.32 7.66
N ARG A 101 -1.73 -9.11 6.64
CA ARG A 101 -1.09 -10.42 6.80
C ARG A 101 0.36 -10.31 7.29
N MET A 102 1.12 -9.30 6.85
CA MET A 102 2.45 -9.01 7.38
C MET A 102 2.40 -8.64 8.87
N ALA A 103 1.40 -7.82 9.26
CA ALA A 103 1.16 -7.48 10.66
C ALA A 103 0.78 -8.69 11.53
N ALA A 104 0.13 -9.70 10.96
CA ALA A 104 -0.12 -10.98 11.63
C ALA A 104 1.15 -11.85 11.74
N GLY A 105 2.06 -11.73 10.79
CA GLY A 105 3.33 -12.45 10.70
C GLY A 105 3.49 -13.10 9.32
N TYR A 106 4.70 -13.12 8.81
CA TYR A 106 5.02 -13.66 7.48
C TYR A 106 6.41 -14.32 7.46
N THR A 107 6.68 -15.05 6.39
CA THR A 107 8.01 -15.63 6.12
C THR A 107 8.55 -15.12 4.80
N VAL A 108 9.87 -15.07 4.70
CA VAL A 108 10.59 -14.75 3.47
C VAL A 108 11.19 -16.02 2.90
N ASN A 109 10.77 -16.35 1.69
CA ASN A 109 11.29 -17.51 0.98
C ASN A 109 11.10 -17.31 -0.54
N PRO A 110 12.12 -17.46 -1.37
CA PRO A 110 12.02 -17.28 -2.82
C PRO A 110 11.07 -18.29 -3.50
N SER A 111 10.62 -19.32 -2.79
CA SER A 111 9.69 -20.31 -3.29
C SER A 111 8.76 -20.82 -2.21
N ARG A 112 7.54 -21.22 -2.60
CA ARG A 112 6.62 -21.87 -1.69
C ARG A 112 7.07 -23.30 -1.43
N PRO A 113 7.16 -23.74 -0.15
CA PRO A 113 7.47 -25.11 0.17
C PRO A 113 6.51 -26.08 -0.50
N SER A 114 7.01 -27.18 -1.06
CA SER A 114 6.17 -28.20 -1.69
C SER A 114 5.28 -28.86 -0.65
N ILE A 115 3.96 -28.82 -0.86
CA ILE A 115 2.98 -29.54 -0.04
C ILE A 115 3.08 -31.06 -0.24
N ALA A 116 3.68 -31.51 -1.34
CA ALA A 116 3.90 -32.91 -1.62
C ALA A 116 4.96 -33.48 -0.65
N GLN A 117 4.49 -34.13 0.41
CA GLN A 117 5.38 -34.90 1.26
C GLN A 117 6.00 -36.04 0.42
N ARG A 118 7.26 -35.91 0.07
CA ARG A 118 8.00 -37.00 -0.51
C ARG A 118 7.96 -38.15 0.48
N PRO A 119 7.62 -39.40 0.07
CA PRO A 119 7.68 -40.54 0.99
C PRO A 119 9.10 -40.64 1.55
N LYS A 120 9.22 -40.48 2.87
CA LYS A 120 10.52 -40.58 3.57
C LYS A 120 11.09 -41.97 3.31
N ARG A 121 12.16 -42.05 2.53
CA ARG A 121 12.92 -43.28 2.41
C ARG A 121 13.69 -43.48 3.72
N LEU A 122 13.85 -44.72 4.17
CA LEU A 122 14.58 -45.05 5.40
C LEU A 122 15.98 -44.41 5.47
N ARG A 123 16.56 -44.10 4.33
CA ARG A 123 17.86 -43.43 4.20
C ARG A 123 17.79 -41.90 4.52
N ASP A 124 16.62 -41.27 4.37
CA ASP A 124 16.42 -39.84 4.60
C ASP A 124 16.24 -39.52 6.10
N SER A 125 16.03 -40.55 6.94
CA SER A 125 15.94 -40.38 8.38
C SER A 125 17.25 -39.98 9.05
N TRP A 126 18.37 -40.10 8.34
CA TRP A 126 19.70 -39.69 8.80
C TRP A 126 20.16 -38.35 8.25
N SER A 127 19.50 -37.82 7.23
CA SER A 127 19.64 -36.42 6.82
C SER A 127 18.77 -35.61 7.77
N ARG A 128 19.36 -34.77 8.60
CA ARG A 128 18.61 -33.65 9.19
C ARG A 128 17.94 -32.96 8.02
N GLY A 129 16.58 -33.05 7.96
CA GLY A 129 15.83 -32.29 6.98
C GLY A 129 16.31 -30.85 7.10
N SER A 130 16.79 -30.31 6.00
CA SER A 130 17.18 -28.92 5.97
C SER A 130 15.92 -28.13 6.32
N ASP A 131 15.97 -27.36 7.40
CA ASP A 131 14.95 -26.34 7.71
C ASP A 131 14.94 -25.22 6.64
N ASP A 132 15.82 -25.32 5.65
CA ASP A 132 15.96 -24.42 4.50
C ASP A 132 14.68 -24.29 3.65
N ASP A 133 13.77 -25.29 3.74
CA ASP A 133 12.48 -25.23 3.02
C ASP A 133 11.43 -24.31 3.69
N LYS A 134 11.66 -23.84 4.92
CA LYS A 134 10.64 -23.09 5.66
C LYS A 134 10.71 -21.58 5.47
N GLY A 135 11.79 -21.07 4.92
CA GLY A 135 12.05 -19.64 4.85
C GLY A 135 12.45 -19.03 6.20
N GLU A 136 12.74 -17.75 6.19
CA GLU A 136 13.09 -16.98 7.39
C GLU A 136 11.88 -16.14 7.84
N PRO A 137 11.66 -15.96 9.18
CA PRO A 137 10.61 -15.06 9.65
C PRO A 137 10.88 -13.64 9.17
N GLY A 138 9.85 -12.95 8.69
CA GLY A 138 9.97 -11.54 8.31
C GLY A 138 10.02 -10.61 9.51
N ASP A 139 10.78 -9.51 9.38
CA ASP A 139 11.10 -8.60 10.48
C ASP A 139 10.15 -7.39 10.58
N ALA A 140 9.36 -7.10 9.54
CA ALA A 140 8.58 -5.87 9.42
C ALA A 140 7.15 -5.95 9.98
N LYS A 141 6.84 -6.92 10.83
CA LYS A 141 5.52 -7.07 11.43
C LYS A 141 5.03 -5.76 12.09
N ASN A 142 5.84 -5.18 12.95
CA ASN A 142 5.48 -3.96 13.69
C ASN A 142 5.38 -2.73 12.77
N ASP A 143 6.17 -2.69 11.70
CA ASP A 143 6.15 -1.60 10.73
C ASP A 143 4.88 -1.63 9.89
N ALA A 144 4.44 -2.81 9.46
CA ALA A 144 3.18 -3.01 8.75
C ALA A 144 1.97 -2.64 9.65
N GLU A 145 1.97 -3.09 10.91
CA GLU A 145 0.93 -2.75 11.89
C GLU A 145 0.82 -1.23 12.10
N ARG A 146 1.95 -0.57 12.38
CA ARG A 146 2.01 0.89 12.54
C ARG A 146 1.52 1.63 11.30
N TRP A 147 1.91 1.19 10.11
CA TRP A 147 1.49 1.81 8.87
C TRP A 147 -0.03 1.69 8.66
N LEU A 148 -0.62 0.52 8.94
CA LEU A 148 -2.06 0.30 8.88
C LEU A 148 -2.82 1.17 9.90
N GLU A 149 -2.27 1.37 11.09
CA GLU A 149 -2.86 2.26 12.10
C GLU A 149 -2.91 3.70 11.59
N ARG A 150 -1.83 4.18 10.99
CA ARG A 150 -1.77 5.54 10.42
C ARG A 150 -2.73 5.72 9.23
N LEU A 151 -2.97 4.69 8.44
CA LEU A 151 -3.98 4.76 7.38
C LEU A 151 -5.40 5.01 7.92
N ARG A 152 -5.70 4.60 9.15
CA ARG A 152 -7.00 4.85 9.79
C ARG A 152 -7.21 6.32 10.19
N GLU A 153 -6.15 7.11 10.21
CA GLU A 153 -6.21 8.55 10.51
C GLU A 153 -6.55 9.38 9.26
N LEU A 154 -6.60 8.76 8.09
CA LEU A 154 -6.91 9.46 6.83
C LEU A 154 -8.38 9.89 6.81
N ASP A 155 -8.62 11.14 6.45
CA ASP A 155 -9.95 11.74 6.32
C ASP A 155 -10.61 11.46 4.96
N CYS A 156 -9.83 11.18 3.92
CA CYS A 156 -10.31 10.81 2.60
C CYS A 156 -9.57 9.59 2.04
N PHE A 157 -10.34 8.57 1.69
CA PHE A 157 -9.85 7.28 1.24
C PHE A 157 -10.64 6.76 0.03
N ILE A 158 -9.95 6.39 -1.04
CA ILE A 158 -10.52 5.84 -2.26
C ILE A 158 -9.92 4.44 -2.49
N ALA A 159 -10.77 3.44 -2.71
CA ALA A 159 -10.30 2.10 -3.08
C ALA A 159 -9.94 2.07 -4.57
N MET A 160 -8.74 1.61 -4.90
CA MET A 160 -8.31 1.31 -6.25
C MET A 160 -8.79 -0.09 -6.69
N PRO A 161 -8.72 -0.45 -7.98
CA PRO A 161 -8.86 -1.82 -8.41
C PRO A 161 -7.81 -2.73 -7.72
N TRP A 162 -8.21 -3.96 -7.39
CA TRP A 162 -7.32 -4.95 -6.76
C TRP A 162 -6.03 -5.14 -7.55
N ALA A 163 -4.88 -5.08 -6.87
CA ALA A 163 -3.54 -5.17 -7.46
C ALA A 163 -3.33 -4.17 -8.61
N ASN A 164 -3.96 -3.00 -8.53
CA ASN A 164 -3.90 -1.96 -9.55
C ASN A 164 -4.24 -2.49 -10.96
N ALA A 165 -5.18 -3.45 -11.05
CA ALA A 165 -5.56 -4.08 -12.30
C ALA A 165 -6.18 -3.07 -13.27
N ASN A 166 -5.78 -3.16 -14.55
CA ASN A 166 -6.40 -2.35 -15.59
C ASN A 166 -7.80 -2.91 -15.94
N ALA A 167 -8.85 -2.23 -15.47
CA ALA A 167 -10.23 -2.63 -15.69
C ALA A 167 -10.75 -2.37 -17.13
N SER A 168 -9.96 -1.73 -17.97
CA SER A 168 -10.33 -1.39 -19.37
C SER A 168 -9.72 -2.33 -20.42
N ALA A 169 -9.13 -3.43 -20.00
CA ALA A 169 -8.50 -4.41 -20.90
C ALA A 169 -9.52 -5.38 -21.51
#